data_a9ce428f33572f5b6bb41babadf7faf9
#
_entry.id   a9ce428f33572f5b6bb41babadf7faf9
#
_cell.length_a   1.000
_cell.length_b   1.000
_cell.length_c   1.000
_cell.angle_alpha   90.00
_cell.angle_beta   90.00
_cell.angle_gamma   90.00
#
_symmetry.space_group_name_H-M   'P 1'
#
loop_
_entity.id
_entity.type
_entity.pdbx_description
1 polymer ?
#
loop_
_entity_poly.entity_id
_entity_poly.type
_entity_poly.pdbx_seq_one_letter_code
_entity_poly.pdbx_strand_id
1 'polypeptide(L)'
;GELAHFLMSVHDNCTIYSHKIVVDSWNNIQKYKDVSNAFFIFDEQRVVGSGAWVKAFLKITKVNEWILLSATPGDTWTDYIPVFIANGFYKNKTEFMREHAVFARFSKYPKIERFINTGRLLRQRREILIDMDFKRETVQHHDDIYVDYDIATYKDVMKSRWDIYKQEPIVNAGGLCYTLRRLVNSDPSRASKLLDIFKEHPKMIVFYNFDYELDILREVFKSTGVEVAEWNGHKHQPVPDGKSWIYLVQYTAGAEGWNCIK
;
A
#
# COMPACT_ATOMS: atom_id res chain seq x y z
N GLY A 1 -12.74 -14.00 4.23
CA GLY A 1 -11.49 -13.72 3.55
C GLY A 1 -10.78 -15.03 3.19
N GLU A 2 -9.73 -14.98 2.41
CA GLU A 2 -8.99 -16.15 1.90
C GLU A 2 -8.44 -17.04 3.02
N LEU A 3 -8.02 -16.47 4.14
CA LEU A 3 -7.56 -17.23 5.30
C LEU A 3 -8.67 -18.14 5.90
N ALA A 4 -9.91 -17.65 5.95
CA ALA A 4 -11.04 -18.46 6.40
C ALA A 4 -11.32 -19.61 5.42
N HIS A 5 -11.16 -19.37 4.11
CA HIS A 5 -11.31 -20.39 3.07
C HIS A 5 -10.19 -21.43 3.13
N PHE A 6 -8.94 -20.99 3.35
CA PHE A 6 -7.80 -21.89 3.54
C PHE A 6 -7.93 -22.76 4.78
N LEU A 7 -8.33 -22.18 5.92
CA LEU A 7 -8.57 -22.93 7.15
C LEU A 7 -9.74 -23.94 7.02
N MET A 8 -10.72 -23.65 6.18
CA MET A 8 -11.80 -24.61 5.86
C MET A 8 -11.37 -25.70 4.89
N SER A 9 -10.42 -25.46 3.99
CA SER A 9 -9.92 -26.46 3.02
C SER A 9 -8.94 -27.48 3.63
N VAL A 10 -8.28 -27.14 4.74
CA VAL A 10 -7.41 -28.07 5.50
C VAL A 10 -8.21 -29.04 6.36
N HIS A 11 -9.53 -28.95 6.34
CA HIS A 11 -10.45 -29.65 7.23
C HIS A 11 -10.49 -31.19 7.08
N ASP A 12 -10.06 -31.74 5.95
CA ASP A 12 -10.28 -33.17 5.66
C ASP A 12 -9.24 -34.14 6.26
N ASN A 13 -8.15 -33.66 6.87
CA ASN A 13 -7.09 -34.53 7.41
C ASN A 13 -6.50 -34.13 8.77
N CYS A 14 -7.07 -33.16 9.49
CA CYS A 14 -6.61 -32.79 10.84
C CYS A 14 -7.64 -33.15 11.91
N THR A 15 -7.19 -33.83 12.95
CA THR A 15 -7.95 -33.97 14.19
C THR A 15 -8.13 -32.60 14.83
N ILE A 16 -9.28 -31.97 14.61
CA ILE A 16 -9.56 -30.66 15.16
C ILE A 16 -9.91 -30.81 16.64
N TYR A 17 -9.00 -30.40 17.50
CA TYR A 17 -9.39 -29.96 18.83
C TYR A 17 -10.34 -28.77 18.64
N SER A 18 -11.46 -28.72 19.41
CA SER A 18 -12.48 -27.67 19.30
C SER A 18 -11.94 -26.29 19.71
N HIS A 19 -11.08 -25.71 18.90
CA HIS A 19 -10.54 -24.39 19.13
C HIS A 19 -11.49 -23.34 18.56
N LYS A 20 -11.83 -22.35 19.35
CA LYS A 20 -12.61 -21.21 18.88
C LYS A 20 -11.76 -20.35 17.97
N ILE A 21 -12.06 -20.32 16.68
CA ILE A 21 -11.45 -19.40 15.71
C ILE A 21 -12.24 -18.09 15.72
N VAL A 22 -11.51 -16.97 15.89
CA VAL A 22 -12.07 -15.61 15.82
C VAL A 22 -11.34 -14.86 14.71
N VAL A 23 -12.06 -14.35 13.72
CA VAL A 23 -11.53 -13.50 12.65
C VAL A 23 -12.03 -12.08 12.87
N ASP A 24 -11.12 -11.11 12.92
CA ASP A 24 -11.45 -9.71 13.15
C ASP A 24 -10.49 -8.79 12.39
N SER A 25 -10.86 -7.53 12.24
CA SER A 25 -10.05 -6.51 11.58
C SER A 25 -8.94 -5.97 12.50
N TRP A 26 -7.81 -5.56 11.92
CA TRP A 26 -6.74 -4.83 12.62
C TRP A 26 -7.24 -3.62 13.42
N ASN A 27 -8.29 -2.95 12.96
CA ASN A 27 -8.90 -1.84 13.68
C ASN A 27 -9.38 -2.23 15.09
N ASN A 28 -9.65 -3.50 15.31
CA ASN A 28 -10.16 -4.06 16.56
C ASN A 28 -9.06 -4.67 17.45
N ILE A 29 -7.78 -4.63 17.06
CA ILE A 29 -6.67 -5.28 17.78
C ILE A 29 -6.64 -4.95 19.29
N GLN A 30 -7.09 -3.74 19.67
CA GLN A 30 -7.13 -3.32 21.07
C GLN A 30 -8.03 -4.19 21.95
N LYS A 31 -9.04 -4.84 21.39
CA LYS A 31 -9.94 -5.75 22.13
C LYS A 31 -9.19 -6.98 22.65
N TYR A 32 -8.09 -7.35 21.99
CA TYR A 32 -7.34 -8.58 22.24
C TYR A 32 -6.08 -8.39 23.08
N LYS A 33 -5.76 -7.16 23.48
CA LYS A 33 -4.51 -6.82 24.20
C LYS A 33 -4.32 -7.56 25.54
N ASP A 34 -5.42 -8.05 26.14
CA ASP A 34 -5.43 -8.74 27.42
C ASP A 34 -5.72 -10.24 27.28
N VAL A 35 -5.79 -10.76 26.05
CA VAL A 35 -5.93 -12.19 25.75
C VAL A 35 -4.60 -12.87 26.01
N SER A 36 -4.64 -14.04 26.64
CA SER A 36 -3.50 -14.92 26.86
C SER A 36 -3.81 -16.35 26.47
N ASN A 37 -2.78 -17.17 26.30
CA ASN A 37 -2.88 -18.59 25.96
C ASN A 37 -3.64 -18.84 24.64
N ALA A 38 -3.33 -18.02 23.63
CA ALA A 38 -3.90 -18.09 22.30
C ALA A 38 -2.79 -18.06 21.23
N PHE A 39 -3.12 -18.50 20.02
CA PHE A 39 -2.28 -18.37 18.84
C PHE A 39 -2.84 -17.25 17.95
N PHE A 40 -2.02 -16.28 17.61
CA PHE A 40 -2.40 -15.16 16.77
C PHE A 40 -1.81 -15.28 15.36
N ILE A 41 -2.67 -15.15 14.35
CA ILE A 41 -2.25 -15.00 12.95
C ILE A 41 -2.55 -13.53 12.56
N PHE A 42 -1.49 -12.77 12.37
CA PHE A 42 -1.57 -11.39 11.90
C PHE A 42 -1.40 -11.38 10.39
N ASP A 43 -2.52 -11.21 9.68
CA ASP A 43 -2.53 -11.14 8.22
C ASP A 43 -2.32 -9.70 7.77
N GLU A 44 -1.40 -9.50 6.83
CA GLU A 44 -0.88 -8.22 6.37
C GLU A 44 -0.17 -7.39 7.46
N GLN A 45 1.07 -7.00 7.21
CA GLN A 45 1.82 -6.22 8.20
C GLN A 45 1.32 -4.78 8.30
N ARG A 46 0.77 -4.42 9.46
CA ARG A 46 0.29 -3.07 9.80
C ARG A 46 1.03 -2.46 10.99
N VAL A 47 1.95 -3.19 11.58
CA VAL A 47 2.65 -2.79 12.81
C VAL A 47 3.92 -2.01 12.50
N VAL A 48 3.74 -0.79 11.99
CA VAL A 48 4.84 0.15 11.75
C VAL A 48 4.71 1.37 12.68
N GLY A 49 5.86 2.00 12.97
CA GLY A 49 5.88 3.19 13.81
C GLY A 49 5.71 2.92 15.31
N SER A 50 4.82 3.64 16.00
CA SER A 50 4.62 3.58 17.46
C SER A 50 3.17 3.84 17.90
N GLY A 51 2.23 3.67 16.99
CA GLY A 51 0.80 3.92 17.22
C GLY A 51 0.14 2.93 18.16
N ALA A 52 -1.17 3.08 18.35
CA ALA A 52 -1.97 2.24 19.22
C ALA A 52 -1.93 0.75 18.82
N TRP A 53 -1.92 0.47 17.52
CA TRP A 53 -1.83 -0.91 17.01
C TRP A 53 -0.52 -1.60 17.40
N VAL A 54 0.61 -0.88 17.28
CA VAL A 54 1.93 -1.40 17.68
C VAL A 54 1.94 -1.72 19.18
N LYS A 55 1.38 -0.84 20.02
CA LYS A 55 1.29 -1.08 21.46
C LYS A 55 0.46 -2.31 21.81
N ALA A 56 -0.67 -2.51 21.13
CA ALA A 56 -1.51 -3.69 21.30
C ALA A 56 -0.79 -4.95 20.82
N PHE A 57 -0.19 -4.92 19.62
CA PHE A 57 0.60 -6.00 19.08
C PHE A 57 1.71 -6.46 20.05
N LEU A 58 2.54 -5.52 20.55
CA LEU A 58 3.60 -5.83 21.48
C LEU A 58 3.08 -6.40 22.82
N LYS A 59 1.88 -6.01 23.26
CA LYS A 59 1.26 -6.57 24.45
C LYS A 59 0.77 -8.01 24.21
N ILE A 60 0.14 -8.26 23.08
CA ILE A 60 -0.34 -9.57 22.66
C ILE A 60 0.81 -10.56 22.49
N THR A 61 1.82 -10.19 21.71
CA THR A 61 2.96 -11.06 21.37
C THR A 61 3.85 -11.41 22.55
N LYS A 62 3.77 -10.66 23.64
CA LYS A 62 4.55 -10.93 24.87
C LYS A 62 4.09 -12.19 25.60
N VAL A 63 2.81 -12.56 25.49
CA VAL A 63 2.17 -13.63 26.29
C VAL A 63 1.45 -14.68 25.44
N ASN A 64 1.51 -14.55 24.13
CA ASN A 64 0.88 -15.47 23.19
C ASN A 64 1.87 -15.90 22.10
N GLU A 65 1.62 -17.05 21.51
CA GLU A 65 2.28 -17.47 20.27
C GLU A 65 1.69 -16.72 19.09
N TRP A 66 2.50 -16.47 18.07
CA TRP A 66 2.05 -15.67 16.95
C TRP A 66 2.86 -15.89 15.67
N ILE A 67 2.21 -15.60 14.54
CA ILE A 67 2.83 -15.49 13.22
C ILE A 67 2.33 -14.21 12.56
N LEU A 68 3.21 -13.56 11.80
CA LEU A 68 2.88 -12.39 10.99
C LEU A 68 3.09 -12.71 9.52
N LEU A 69 2.04 -12.59 8.73
CA LEU A 69 2.05 -12.81 7.29
C LEU A 69 2.15 -11.46 6.58
N SER A 70 3.01 -11.35 5.57
CA SER A 70 3.13 -10.14 4.76
C SER A 70 3.83 -10.42 3.44
N ALA A 71 3.33 -9.83 2.36
CA ALA A 71 4.04 -9.78 1.09
C ALA A 71 5.13 -8.69 1.09
N THR A 72 4.99 -7.67 1.97
CA THR A 72 5.89 -6.51 2.08
C THR A 72 6.26 -6.27 3.53
N PRO A 73 7.20 -7.05 4.10
CA PRO A 73 7.50 -7.02 5.55
C PRO A 73 8.12 -5.71 6.04
N GLY A 74 8.57 -4.83 5.14
CA GLY A 74 9.07 -3.49 5.45
C GLY A 74 10.10 -2.99 4.43
N ASP A 75 10.03 -1.70 4.12
CA ASP A 75 10.93 -1.00 3.19
C ASP A 75 12.17 -0.46 3.89
N THR A 76 12.04 -0.12 5.16
CA THR A 76 13.11 0.45 5.98
C THR A 76 13.31 -0.32 7.27
N TRP A 77 14.51 -0.21 7.87
CA TRP A 77 14.79 -0.86 9.14
C TRP A 77 13.87 -0.41 10.29
N THR A 78 13.30 0.78 10.18
CA THR A 78 12.31 1.27 11.17
C THR A 78 11.01 0.48 11.16
N ASP A 79 10.66 -0.12 10.04
CA ASP A 79 9.41 -0.88 9.88
C ASP A 79 9.50 -2.24 10.61
N TYR A 80 10.72 -2.76 10.77
CA TYR A 80 10.98 -4.00 11.50
C TYR A 80 11.03 -3.81 13.03
N ILE A 81 11.09 -2.58 13.55
CA ILE A 81 11.28 -2.35 15.00
C ILE A 81 10.24 -3.07 15.86
N PRO A 82 8.93 -3.00 15.59
CA PRO A 82 7.95 -3.71 16.40
C PRO A 82 8.15 -5.22 16.40
N VAL A 83 8.46 -5.79 15.24
CA VAL A 83 8.69 -7.24 15.09
C VAL A 83 9.98 -7.67 15.79
N PHE A 84 11.04 -6.88 15.70
CA PHE A 84 12.29 -7.14 16.42
C PHE A 84 12.10 -7.07 17.94
N ILE A 85 11.29 -6.13 18.44
CA ILE A 85 10.96 -6.05 19.88
C ILE A 85 10.12 -7.27 20.29
N ALA A 86 9.12 -7.66 19.49
CA ALA A 86 8.27 -8.82 19.76
C ALA A 86 9.08 -10.14 19.83
N ASN A 87 10.17 -10.24 19.03
CA ASN A 87 11.10 -11.37 19.07
C ASN A 87 12.20 -11.23 20.15
N GLY A 88 12.18 -10.18 20.97
CA GLY A 88 13.11 -10.00 22.08
C GLY A 88 14.52 -9.51 21.71
N PHE A 89 14.75 -9.10 20.45
CA PHE A 89 16.07 -8.57 20.04
C PHE A 89 16.39 -7.21 20.67
N TYR A 90 15.35 -6.41 20.96
CA TYR A 90 15.45 -5.11 21.63
C TYR A 90 14.34 -4.96 22.65
N LYS A 91 14.63 -4.24 23.74
CA LYS A 91 13.64 -3.94 24.78
C LYS A 91 12.59 -2.94 24.31
N ASN A 92 13.01 -2.00 23.47
CA ASN A 92 12.16 -0.92 22.98
C ASN A 92 12.79 -0.20 21.77
N LYS A 93 12.01 0.69 21.14
CA LYS A 93 12.45 1.50 20.01
C LYS A 93 13.69 2.35 20.33
N THR A 94 13.80 2.89 21.54
CA THR A 94 14.92 3.75 21.93
C THR A 94 16.24 2.97 21.91
N GLU A 95 16.26 1.74 22.40
CA GLU A 95 17.43 0.87 22.35
C GLU A 95 17.85 0.58 20.91
N PHE A 96 16.90 0.20 20.05
CA PHE A 96 17.16 0.00 18.63
C PHE A 96 17.76 1.25 17.97
N MET A 97 17.13 2.42 18.18
CA MET A 97 17.59 3.67 17.58
C MET A 97 18.99 4.07 18.05
N ARG A 98 19.30 3.88 19.33
CA ARG A 98 20.63 4.14 19.90
C ARG A 98 21.72 3.27 19.27
N GLU A 99 21.41 2.01 18.95
CA GLU A 99 22.38 1.06 18.41
C GLU A 99 22.55 1.16 16.90
N HIS A 100 21.53 1.62 16.20
CA HIS A 100 21.51 1.50 14.75
C HIS A 100 21.26 2.78 13.98
N ALA A 101 20.72 3.86 14.59
CA ALA A 101 20.38 5.07 13.86
C ALA A 101 21.42 6.18 14.08
N VAL A 102 21.88 6.76 12.99
CA VAL A 102 22.63 8.02 12.98
C VAL A 102 21.70 9.12 12.51
N PHE A 103 21.55 10.16 13.32
CA PHE A 103 20.68 11.29 13.04
C PHE A 103 21.44 12.44 12.37
N ALA A 104 20.78 13.13 11.44
CA ALA A 104 21.30 14.30 10.78
C ALA A 104 21.50 15.46 11.79
N ARG A 105 22.71 16.04 11.82
CA ARG A 105 23.11 17.05 12.80
C ARG A 105 22.38 18.39 12.67
N PHE A 106 21.98 18.75 11.45
CA PHE A 106 21.45 20.09 11.13
C PHE A 106 19.97 20.05 10.71
N SER A 107 19.24 19.01 11.10
CA SER A 107 17.82 18.91 10.78
C SER A 107 16.96 19.53 11.89
N LYS A 108 15.95 20.34 11.53
CA LYS A 108 14.98 20.94 12.45
C LYS A 108 14.21 19.87 13.26
N TYR A 109 14.02 18.69 12.68
CA TYR A 109 13.39 17.54 13.31
C TYR A 109 14.31 16.32 13.26
N PRO A 110 14.23 15.39 14.22
CA PRO A 110 15.03 14.17 14.21
C PRO A 110 14.82 13.40 12.88
N LYS A 111 15.82 13.44 12.01
CA LYS A 111 15.82 12.72 10.73
C LYS A 111 16.95 11.70 10.76
N ILE A 112 16.65 10.44 10.50
CA ILE A 112 17.65 9.40 10.34
C ILE A 112 18.41 9.69 9.03
N GLU A 113 19.72 9.83 9.14
CA GLU A 113 20.62 10.00 8.00
C GLU A 113 21.03 8.66 7.42
N ARG A 114 21.38 7.72 8.31
CA ARG A 114 21.78 6.37 7.92
C ARG A 114 21.62 5.39 9.07
N PHE A 115 21.64 4.10 8.73
CA PHE A 115 21.73 3.03 9.71
C PHE A 115 23.16 2.49 9.79
N ILE A 116 23.58 2.10 11.01
CA ILE A 116 24.86 1.45 11.32
C ILE A 116 24.59 0.04 11.85
N ASN A 117 25.64 -0.79 11.94
CA ASN A 117 25.55 -2.18 12.39
C ASN A 117 24.53 -3.01 11.60
N THR A 118 24.35 -2.70 10.32
CA THR A 118 23.34 -3.32 9.44
C THR A 118 23.54 -4.81 9.25
N GLY A 119 24.77 -5.31 9.38
CA GLY A 119 25.06 -6.75 9.38
C GLY A 119 24.34 -7.51 10.51
N ARG A 120 24.17 -6.89 11.70
CA ARG A 120 23.36 -7.47 12.78
C ARG A 120 21.87 -7.48 12.43
N LEU A 121 21.37 -6.39 11.89
CA LEU A 121 19.98 -6.29 11.45
C LEU A 121 19.63 -7.33 10.38
N LEU A 122 20.52 -7.54 9.40
CA LEU A 122 20.38 -8.58 8.38
C LEU A 122 20.32 -9.99 8.99
N ARG A 123 21.18 -10.30 9.97
CA ARG A 123 21.13 -11.59 10.65
C ARG A 123 19.83 -11.79 11.41
N GLN A 124 19.42 -10.81 12.21
CA GLN A 124 18.16 -10.85 12.97
C GLN A 124 16.94 -11.00 12.05
N ARG A 125 16.92 -10.27 10.91
CA ARG A 125 15.86 -10.43 9.91
C ARG A 125 15.81 -11.85 9.35
N ARG A 126 16.96 -12.45 8.99
CA ARG A 126 17.03 -13.82 8.46
C ARG A 126 16.62 -14.88 9.48
N GLU A 127 16.79 -14.60 10.77
CA GLU A 127 16.39 -15.51 11.85
C GLU A 127 14.87 -15.63 12.00
N ILE A 128 14.14 -14.55 11.71
CA ILE A 128 12.67 -14.46 11.93
C ILE A 128 11.84 -14.48 10.66
N LEU A 129 12.45 -14.19 9.50
CA LEU A 129 11.74 -14.13 8.22
C LEU A 129 11.90 -15.46 7.49
N ILE A 130 10.75 -16.05 7.18
CA ILE A 130 10.66 -17.24 6.33
C ILE A 130 10.12 -16.75 4.99
N ASP A 131 10.96 -16.81 3.95
CA ASP A 131 10.55 -16.53 2.59
C ASP A 131 9.76 -17.74 2.06
N MET A 132 8.56 -17.50 1.57
CA MET A 132 7.80 -18.53 0.88
C MET A 132 8.20 -18.57 -0.59
N ASP A 133 8.58 -19.75 -1.08
CA ASP A 133 8.92 -19.97 -2.49
C ASP A 133 7.67 -19.82 -3.36
N PHE A 134 7.41 -18.60 -3.80
CA PHE A 134 6.34 -18.32 -4.76
C PHE A 134 6.95 -18.10 -6.15
N LYS A 135 6.71 -19.06 -7.05
CA LYS A 135 7.06 -18.91 -8.48
C LYS A 135 5.88 -18.29 -9.21
N ARG A 136 6.08 -17.09 -9.74
CA ARG A 136 5.09 -16.50 -10.65
C ARG A 136 5.09 -17.29 -11.97
N GLU A 137 3.92 -17.74 -12.39
CA GLU A 137 3.72 -18.37 -13.70
C GLU A 137 3.60 -17.33 -14.83
N THR A 138 3.46 -16.05 -14.47
CA THR A 138 3.27 -14.95 -15.42
C THR A 138 4.53 -14.10 -15.55
N VAL A 139 4.82 -13.67 -16.76
CA VAL A 139 5.88 -12.68 -17.05
C VAL A 139 5.29 -11.28 -16.99
N GLN A 140 5.95 -10.40 -16.25
CA GLN A 140 5.59 -8.98 -16.21
C GLN A 140 6.40 -8.22 -17.26
N HIS A 141 5.71 -7.42 -18.08
CA HIS A 141 6.32 -6.45 -18.98
C HIS A 141 6.08 -5.06 -18.41
N HIS A 142 7.11 -4.23 -18.38
CA HIS A 142 7.05 -2.85 -17.91
C HIS A 142 7.46 -1.93 -19.04
N ASP A 143 6.55 -1.05 -19.42
CA ASP A 143 6.79 -0.04 -20.46
C ASP A 143 6.54 1.36 -19.89
N ASP A 144 7.50 2.26 -20.11
CA ASP A 144 7.35 3.68 -19.79
C ASP A 144 6.75 4.42 -20.99
N ILE A 145 5.59 5.01 -20.80
CA ILE A 145 4.88 5.74 -21.84
C ILE A 145 4.98 7.23 -21.57
N TYR A 146 5.68 7.92 -22.43
CA TYR A 146 5.85 9.36 -22.36
C TYR A 146 4.68 10.07 -23.04
N VAL A 147 4.19 11.11 -22.39
CA VAL A 147 3.13 11.99 -22.89
C VAL A 147 3.55 13.44 -22.81
N ASP A 148 3.03 14.28 -23.68
CA ASP A 148 3.27 15.71 -23.66
C ASP A 148 2.41 16.40 -22.61
N TYR A 149 2.77 17.63 -22.28
CA TYR A 149 1.98 18.52 -21.44
C TYR A 149 2.34 19.98 -21.73
N ASP A 150 1.50 20.91 -21.31
CA ASP A 150 1.74 22.35 -21.49
C ASP A 150 2.90 22.84 -20.61
N ILE A 151 4.10 22.80 -21.17
CA ILE A 151 5.35 23.21 -20.52
C ILE A 151 5.32 24.71 -20.18
N ALA A 152 4.67 25.54 -21.00
CA ALA A 152 4.62 26.99 -20.78
C ALA A 152 3.82 27.31 -19.52
N THR A 153 2.60 26.79 -19.42
CA THR A 153 1.77 26.93 -18.22
C THR A 153 2.41 26.27 -16.99
N TYR A 154 3.06 25.12 -17.15
CA TYR A 154 3.79 24.47 -16.06
C TYR A 154 4.87 25.39 -15.47
N LYS A 155 5.70 26.01 -16.32
CA LYS A 155 6.76 26.94 -15.90
C LYS A 155 6.18 28.21 -15.28
N ASP A 156 5.05 28.70 -15.79
CA ASP A 156 4.38 29.87 -15.22
C ASP A 156 3.85 29.58 -13.81
N VAL A 157 3.14 28.48 -13.60
CA VAL A 157 2.67 28.05 -12.26
C VAL A 157 3.83 27.86 -11.29
N MET A 158 4.94 27.26 -11.74
CA MET A 158 6.17 27.11 -10.94
C MET A 158 6.72 28.46 -10.46
N LYS A 159 6.68 29.48 -11.32
CA LYS A 159 7.24 30.81 -11.05
C LYS A 159 6.26 31.69 -10.27
N SER A 160 5.04 31.79 -10.75
CA SER A 160 4.01 32.69 -10.19
C SER A 160 3.44 32.19 -8.86
N ARG A 161 3.50 30.87 -8.59
CA ARG A 161 2.85 30.24 -7.44
C ARG A 161 1.35 30.54 -7.42
N TRP A 162 0.70 30.56 -8.57
CA TRP A 162 -0.73 30.76 -8.73
C TRP A 162 -1.45 29.45 -9.10
N ASP A 163 -2.50 29.10 -8.35
CA ASP A 163 -3.34 27.95 -8.66
C ASP A 163 -4.33 28.32 -9.75
N ILE A 164 -4.09 27.86 -10.95
CA ILE A 164 -4.92 28.14 -12.14
C ILE A 164 -6.31 27.52 -12.08
N TYR A 165 -6.52 26.51 -11.24
CA TYR A 165 -7.81 25.84 -11.07
C TYR A 165 -8.67 26.48 -10.00
N LYS A 166 -8.07 26.93 -8.91
CA LYS A 166 -8.77 27.57 -7.78
C LYS A 166 -8.75 29.10 -7.85
N GLN A 167 -7.93 29.67 -8.75
CA GLN A 167 -7.74 31.11 -8.89
C GLN A 167 -7.27 31.79 -7.58
N GLU A 168 -6.29 31.18 -6.91
CA GLU A 168 -5.74 31.66 -5.65
C GLU A 168 -4.22 31.45 -5.56
N PRO A 169 -3.49 32.19 -4.71
CA PRO A 169 -2.05 31.97 -4.49
C PRO A 169 -1.77 30.60 -3.84
N ILE A 170 -0.74 29.92 -4.30
CA ILE A 170 -0.26 28.66 -3.72
C ILE A 170 0.63 28.93 -2.51
N VAL A 171 0.17 28.61 -1.33
CA VAL A 171 0.83 28.95 -0.04
C VAL A 171 1.88 27.95 0.43
N ASN A 172 1.91 26.73 -0.10
CA ASN A 172 2.82 25.67 0.33
C ASN A 172 3.25 24.73 -0.80
N ALA A 173 4.30 23.94 -0.54
CA ALA A 173 4.85 23.01 -1.52
C ALA A 173 3.85 21.90 -1.94
N GLY A 174 3.02 21.44 -1.02
CA GLY A 174 2.01 20.41 -1.32
C GLY A 174 0.97 20.89 -2.31
N GLY A 175 0.46 22.12 -2.14
CA GLY A 175 -0.43 22.78 -3.08
C GLY A 175 0.21 22.95 -4.47
N LEU A 176 1.49 23.34 -4.51
CA LEU A 176 2.22 23.46 -5.77
C LEU A 176 2.31 22.11 -6.49
N CYS A 177 2.75 21.07 -5.80
CA CYS A 177 2.87 19.74 -6.38
C CYS A 177 1.51 19.23 -6.89
N TYR A 178 0.43 19.48 -6.15
CA TYR A 178 -0.92 19.11 -6.56
C TYR A 178 -1.36 19.83 -7.84
N THR A 179 -1.19 21.17 -7.91
CA THR A 179 -1.57 21.96 -9.08
C THR A 179 -0.78 21.55 -10.32
N LEU A 180 0.54 21.37 -10.19
CA LEU A 180 1.41 20.94 -11.28
C LEU A 180 1.05 19.52 -11.75
N ARG A 181 0.80 18.60 -10.82
CA ARG A 181 0.35 17.25 -11.15
C ARG A 181 -0.99 17.26 -11.89
N ARG A 182 -1.95 18.08 -11.43
CA ARG A 182 -3.23 18.23 -12.10
C ARG A 182 -3.06 18.74 -13.52
N LEU A 183 -2.20 19.73 -13.75
CA LEU A 183 -1.89 20.25 -15.08
C LEU A 183 -1.38 19.14 -16.02
N VAL A 184 -0.39 18.39 -15.58
CA VAL A 184 0.20 17.30 -16.38
C VAL A 184 -0.80 16.16 -16.61
N ASN A 185 -1.53 15.74 -15.59
CA ASN A 185 -2.46 14.62 -15.71
C ASN A 185 -3.74 14.96 -16.47
N SER A 186 -4.08 16.25 -16.60
CA SER A 186 -5.26 16.72 -17.36
C SER A 186 -4.95 17.03 -18.82
N ASP A 187 -3.70 16.85 -19.25
CA ASP A 187 -3.33 17.11 -20.64
C ASP A 187 -4.01 16.12 -21.60
N PRO A 188 -4.58 16.57 -22.74
CA PRO A 188 -5.23 15.72 -23.71
C PRO A 188 -4.35 14.63 -24.31
N SER A 189 -3.04 14.82 -24.37
CA SER A 189 -2.09 13.83 -24.88
C SER A 189 -2.14 12.54 -24.08
N ARG A 190 -2.34 12.63 -22.76
CA ARG A 190 -2.50 11.48 -21.86
C ARG A 190 -3.78 10.69 -22.18
N ALA A 191 -4.88 11.39 -22.38
CA ALA A 191 -6.17 10.78 -22.76
C ALA A 191 -6.07 10.04 -24.11
N SER A 192 -5.46 10.70 -25.10
CA SER A 192 -5.23 10.10 -26.42
C SER A 192 -4.40 8.82 -26.32
N LYS A 193 -3.33 8.86 -25.54
CA LYS A 193 -2.44 7.70 -25.36
C LYS A 193 -3.14 6.53 -24.65
N LEU A 194 -3.99 6.81 -23.68
CA LEU A 194 -4.80 5.76 -23.02
C LEU A 194 -5.75 5.08 -24.00
N LEU A 195 -6.38 5.83 -24.91
CA LEU A 195 -7.24 5.26 -25.94
C LEU A 195 -6.45 4.39 -26.94
N ASP A 196 -5.23 4.77 -27.29
CA ASP A 196 -4.38 3.96 -28.16
C ASP A 196 -3.99 2.65 -27.50
N ILE A 197 -3.57 2.67 -26.23
CA ILE A 197 -3.29 1.46 -25.45
C ILE A 197 -4.53 0.57 -25.36
N PHE A 198 -5.70 1.16 -25.15
CA PHE A 198 -6.94 0.40 -25.04
C PHE A 198 -7.31 -0.32 -26.34
N LYS A 199 -7.00 0.26 -27.51
CA LYS A 199 -7.21 -0.42 -28.81
C LYS A 199 -6.37 -1.70 -28.95
N GLU A 200 -5.16 -1.68 -28.39
CA GLU A 200 -4.24 -2.83 -28.40
C GLU A 200 -4.59 -3.84 -27.30
N HIS A 201 -5.05 -3.34 -26.15
CA HIS A 201 -5.34 -4.11 -24.95
C HIS A 201 -6.78 -3.89 -24.50
N PRO A 202 -7.75 -4.63 -25.04
CA PRO A 202 -9.19 -4.38 -24.81
C PRO A 202 -9.67 -4.68 -23.38
N LYS A 203 -8.82 -5.23 -22.53
CA LYS A 203 -9.05 -5.40 -21.09
C LYS A 203 -8.02 -4.58 -20.34
N MET A 204 -8.43 -3.50 -19.70
CA MET A 204 -7.48 -2.58 -19.08
C MET A 204 -7.91 -2.18 -17.66
N ILE A 205 -6.95 -2.26 -16.72
CA ILE A 205 -7.08 -1.69 -15.39
C ILE A 205 -6.29 -0.39 -15.37
N VAL A 206 -6.96 0.71 -15.00
CA VAL A 206 -6.35 2.04 -14.92
C VAL A 206 -6.34 2.49 -13.48
N PHE A 207 -5.16 2.64 -12.90
CA PHE A 207 -5.01 3.19 -11.56
C PHE A 207 -4.95 4.71 -11.60
N TYR A 208 -5.63 5.35 -10.65
CA TYR A 208 -5.64 6.80 -10.47
C TYR A 208 -5.55 7.19 -8.98
N ASN A 209 -5.19 8.43 -8.69
CA ASN A 209 -5.08 8.93 -7.31
C ASN A 209 -6.19 9.88 -6.90
N PHE A 210 -6.58 10.81 -7.78
CA PHE A 210 -7.44 11.95 -7.44
C PHE A 210 -8.76 11.93 -8.20
N ASP A 211 -9.80 12.49 -7.61
CA ASP A 211 -11.16 12.52 -8.21
C ASP A 211 -11.17 13.22 -9.56
N TYR A 212 -10.38 14.29 -9.77
CA TYR A 212 -10.28 14.93 -11.09
C TYR A 212 -9.70 14.00 -12.17
N GLU A 213 -8.82 13.06 -11.81
CA GLU A 213 -8.34 12.02 -12.74
C GLU A 213 -9.46 11.06 -13.10
N LEU A 214 -10.27 10.66 -12.12
CA LEU A 214 -11.43 9.80 -12.33
C LEU A 214 -12.44 10.46 -13.30
N ASP A 215 -12.73 11.74 -13.11
CA ASP A 215 -13.67 12.46 -13.97
C ASP A 215 -13.16 12.53 -15.42
N ILE A 216 -11.87 12.79 -15.62
CA ILE A 216 -11.24 12.77 -16.95
C ILE A 216 -11.33 11.36 -17.56
N LEU A 217 -10.99 10.31 -16.80
CA LEU A 217 -11.01 8.93 -17.27
C LEU A 217 -12.44 8.51 -17.68
N ARG A 218 -13.46 8.89 -16.91
CA ARG A 218 -14.86 8.64 -17.24
C ARG A 218 -15.24 9.26 -18.58
N GLU A 219 -14.88 10.53 -18.82
CA GLU A 219 -15.18 11.20 -20.09
C GLU A 219 -14.41 10.60 -21.26
N VAL A 220 -13.12 10.25 -21.08
CA VAL A 220 -12.30 9.60 -22.10
C VAL A 220 -12.93 8.29 -22.56
N PHE A 221 -13.34 7.45 -21.63
CA PHE A 221 -13.85 6.11 -21.96
C PHE A 221 -15.34 6.07 -22.28
N LYS A 222 -16.12 7.08 -21.93
CA LYS A 222 -17.51 7.21 -22.30
C LYS A 222 -17.73 7.17 -23.82
N SER A 223 -16.81 7.75 -24.57
CA SER A 223 -16.87 7.78 -26.05
C SER A 223 -16.61 6.40 -26.69
N THR A 224 -16.04 5.45 -25.96
CA THR A 224 -15.71 4.13 -26.49
C THR A 224 -16.89 3.16 -26.52
N GLY A 225 -17.96 3.42 -25.77
CA GLY A 225 -19.11 2.54 -25.61
C GLY A 225 -18.79 1.21 -24.87
N VAL A 226 -17.62 1.11 -24.25
CA VAL A 226 -17.17 -0.08 -23.54
C VAL A 226 -17.67 -0.07 -22.10
N GLU A 227 -17.85 -1.26 -21.52
CA GLU A 227 -18.16 -1.39 -20.10
C GLU A 227 -17.05 -0.81 -19.24
N VAL A 228 -17.41 0.14 -18.36
CA VAL A 228 -16.51 0.77 -17.40
C VAL A 228 -17.00 0.46 -15.99
N ALA A 229 -16.17 -0.17 -15.18
CA ALA A 229 -16.44 -0.40 -13.77
C ALA A 229 -15.42 0.32 -12.88
N GLU A 230 -15.74 0.53 -11.61
CA GLU A 230 -14.96 1.34 -10.68
C GLU A 230 -14.76 0.65 -9.33
N TRP A 231 -13.55 0.82 -8.78
CA TRP A 231 -13.20 0.47 -7.41
C TRP A 231 -12.53 1.67 -6.71
N ASN A 232 -13.27 2.29 -5.80
CA ASN A 232 -12.82 3.47 -5.07
C ASN A 232 -13.54 3.56 -3.72
N GLY A 233 -13.31 4.61 -2.95
CA GLY A 233 -13.94 4.81 -1.64
C GLY A 233 -15.47 4.87 -1.63
N HIS A 234 -16.13 5.00 -2.79
CA HIS A 234 -17.59 5.12 -2.92
C HIS A 234 -18.23 3.96 -3.69
N LYS A 235 -17.47 3.31 -4.59
CA LYS A 235 -17.97 2.23 -5.45
C LYS A 235 -17.02 1.03 -5.38
N HIS A 236 -17.59 -0.15 -5.20
CA HIS A 236 -16.89 -1.43 -5.19
C HIS A 236 -17.53 -2.38 -6.20
N GLN A 237 -17.44 -2.05 -7.49
CA GLN A 237 -18.00 -2.88 -8.55
C GLN A 237 -17.08 -4.09 -8.80
N PRO A 238 -17.62 -5.25 -9.21
CA PRO A 238 -16.80 -6.39 -9.61
C PRO A 238 -16.03 -6.08 -10.90
N VAL A 239 -14.94 -6.81 -11.12
CA VAL A 239 -14.21 -6.76 -12.39
C VAL A 239 -15.14 -7.27 -13.49
N PRO A 240 -15.31 -6.55 -14.61
CA PRO A 240 -16.18 -6.98 -15.71
C PRO A 240 -15.74 -8.31 -16.34
N ASP A 241 -16.71 -9.09 -16.83
CA ASP A 241 -16.46 -10.41 -17.43
C ASP A 241 -16.34 -10.38 -18.96
N GLY A 242 -16.62 -9.23 -19.59
CA GLY A 242 -16.67 -9.05 -21.04
C GLY A 242 -15.33 -9.31 -21.76
N LYS A 243 -15.39 -9.34 -23.10
CA LYS A 243 -14.20 -9.42 -23.95
C LYS A 243 -13.43 -8.10 -24.00
N SER A 244 -14.10 -7.00 -23.72
CA SER A 244 -13.54 -5.66 -23.72
C SER A 244 -14.15 -4.85 -22.57
N TRP A 245 -13.29 -4.31 -21.70
CA TRP A 245 -13.73 -3.54 -20.53
C TRP A 245 -12.60 -2.68 -19.97
N ILE A 246 -12.98 -1.70 -19.16
CA ILE A 246 -12.06 -0.85 -18.42
C ILE A 246 -12.46 -0.87 -16.95
N TYR A 247 -11.46 -1.02 -16.09
CA TYR A 247 -11.64 -1.02 -14.66
C TYR A 247 -10.82 0.11 -14.03
N LEU A 248 -11.50 1.12 -13.49
CA LEU A 248 -10.88 2.30 -12.88
C LEU A 248 -10.69 2.06 -11.38
N VAL A 249 -9.45 2.02 -10.92
CA VAL A 249 -9.11 1.67 -9.54
C VAL A 249 -8.37 2.81 -8.86
N GLN A 250 -8.91 3.30 -7.76
CA GLN A 250 -8.21 4.28 -6.95
C GLN A 250 -7.08 3.61 -6.17
N TYR A 251 -5.84 4.14 -6.24
CA TYR A 251 -4.68 3.54 -5.59
C TYR A 251 -4.91 3.25 -4.10
N THR A 252 -5.50 4.18 -3.36
CA THR A 252 -5.75 4.02 -1.93
C THR A 252 -6.78 2.94 -1.61
N ALA A 253 -7.76 2.72 -2.49
CA ALA A 253 -8.79 1.70 -2.31
C ALA A 253 -8.35 0.32 -2.81
N GLY A 254 -7.43 0.26 -3.78
CA GLY A 254 -6.89 -0.98 -4.34
C GLY A 254 -5.56 -1.43 -3.71
N ALA A 255 -5.04 -0.67 -2.72
CA ALA A 255 -3.71 -0.94 -2.16
C ALA A 255 -3.65 -2.22 -1.32
N GLU A 256 -4.77 -2.69 -0.81
CA GLU A 256 -4.80 -3.73 0.21
C GLU A 256 -5.90 -4.76 -0.04
N GLY A 257 -5.50 -6.03 -0.18
CA GLY A 257 -6.43 -7.15 -0.28
C GLY A 257 -7.34 -7.12 -1.52
N TRP A 258 -7.00 -6.31 -2.52
CA TRP A 258 -7.76 -6.26 -3.75
C TRP A 258 -7.25 -7.34 -4.72
N ASN A 259 -8.14 -8.24 -5.10
CA ASN A 259 -7.84 -9.33 -6.03
C ASN A 259 -8.62 -9.11 -7.34
N CYS A 260 -7.89 -9.03 -8.45
CA CYS A 260 -8.44 -8.91 -9.79
C CYS A 260 -8.19 -10.16 -10.66
N ILE A 261 -7.75 -11.25 -10.07
CA ILE A 261 -7.53 -12.51 -10.78
C ILE A 261 -8.90 -13.16 -11.03
N LYS A 262 -9.20 -13.37 -12.31
CA LYS A 262 -10.33 -14.16 -12.76
C LYS A 262 -9.87 -15.24 -13.72
#